data_d496ccf32a0c2b77c73a18b99df79068
#
_entry.id   d496ccf32a0c2b77c73a18b99df79068
#
_cell.length_a   1.000
_cell.length_b   1.000
_cell.length_c   1.000
_cell.angle_alpha   90.00
_cell.angle_beta   90.00
_cell.angle_gamma   90.00
#
_symmetry.space_group_name_H-M   'P 1'
#
loop_
_entity.id
_entity.type
_entity.pdbx_description
1 polymer ?
#
loop_
_entity_poly.entity_id
_entity_poly.type
_entity_poly.pdbx_seq_one_letter_code
_entity_poly.pdbx_strand_id
1 'polypeptide(L)'
;MKNLEKFLEFNGQRITVLLADGNWWVAIRPICEVLGVNYNRQLQNLKEDSVLSRVFANQQTHDASNRLQQMLCIPEKYIYGWLFSVRSDSPELEEYKLKCYDILFSHFHGALTARFNVLSEQDDIALKIEELELAMQGSDEYQEILALKKRKTETGKELKRMDVELKSGQIRMFN
;
A
#
# COMPACT_ATOMS: atom_id res chain seq x y z
N MET A 1 -4.62 -3.07 -33.51
CA MET A 1 -3.93 -2.62 -32.29
C MET A 1 -3.02 -3.76 -31.82
N LYS A 2 -1.72 -3.53 -31.61
CA LYS A 2 -0.87 -4.54 -31.00
C LYS A 2 -1.28 -4.64 -29.52
N ASN A 3 -1.86 -5.76 -29.12
CA ASN A 3 -2.10 -6.01 -27.70
C ASN A 3 -0.73 -6.10 -27.02
N LEU A 4 -0.54 -5.29 -26.00
CA LEU A 4 0.67 -5.36 -25.19
C LEU A 4 0.52 -6.60 -24.31
N GLU A 5 1.50 -7.50 -24.36
CA GLU A 5 1.52 -8.73 -23.57
C GLU A 5 2.70 -8.68 -22.61
N LYS A 6 2.49 -9.11 -21.38
CA LYS A 6 3.55 -9.41 -20.42
C LYS A 6 3.39 -10.85 -19.96
N PHE A 7 4.40 -11.40 -19.35
CA PHE A 7 4.36 -12.75 -18.82
C PHE A 7 4.41 -12.71 -17.30
N LEU A 8 3.52 -13.46 -16.67
CA LEU A 8 3.58 -13.78 -15.25
C LEU A 8 4.21 -15.17 -15.13
N GLU A 9 5.25 -15.29 -14.34
CA GLU A 9 5.81 -16.60 -14.01
C GLU A 9 5.05 -17.17 -12.81
N PHE A 10 4.40 -18.31 -13.02
CA PHE A 10 3.66 -18.99 -11.99
C PHE A 10 4.06 -20.46 -12.01
N ASN A 11 4.67 -20.95 -10.94
CA ASN A 11 5.13 -22.32 -10.79
C ASN A 11 6.04 -22.80 -11.95
N GLY A 12 7.02 -21.95 -12.33
CA GLY A 12 7.94 -22.25 -13.43
C GLY A 12 7.32 -22.19 -14.84
N GLN A 13 6.03 -21.88 -14.96
CA GLN A 13 5.34 -21.71 -16.24
C GLN A 13 5.02 -20.24 -16.52
N ARG A 14 5.17 -19.87 -17.78
CA ARG A 14 4.81 -18.53 -18.27
C ARG A 14 3.33 -18.44 -18.58
N ILE A 15 2.64 -17.56 -17.88
CA ILE A 15 1.23 -17.26 -18.11
C ILE A 15 1.16 -15.91 -18.82
N THR A 16 0.54 -15.89 -19.97
CA THR A 16 0.35 -14.67 -20.74
C THR A 16 -0.66 -13.75 -20.05
N VAL A 17 -0.25 -12.50 -19.87
CA VAL A 17 -1.08 -11.43 -19.33
C VAL A 17 -1.23 -10.38 -20.42
N LEU A 18 -2.45 -10.06 -20.81
CA LEU A 18 -2.74 -9.11 -21.88
C LEU A 18 -3.26 -7.78 -21.34
N LEU A 19 -2.92 -6.70 -22.02
CA LEU A 19 -3.45 -5.38 -21.73
C LEU A 19 -4.65 -5.12 -22.66
N ALA A 20 -5.83 -4.96 -22.06
CA ALA A 20 -7.04 -4.54 -22.75
C ALA A 20 -7.79 -3.51 -21.91
N ASP A 21 -8.30 -2.46 -22.55
CA ASP A 21 -9.07 -1.39 -21.90
C ASP A 21 -8.39 -0.77 -20.66
N GLY A 22 -7.06 -0.63 -20.73
CA GLY A 22 -6.26 -0.06 -19.62
C GLY A 22 -6.05 -0.99 -18.42
N ASN A 23 -6.52 -2.23 -18.48
CA ASN A 23 -6.34 -3.23 -17.44
C ASN A 23 -5.52 -4.40 -17.95
N TRP A 24 -4.74 -4.99 -17.03
CA TRP A 24 -4.06 -6.25 -17.28
C TRP A 24 -4.99 -7.42 -16.96
N TRP A 25 -5.11 -8.37 -17.91
CA TRP A 25 -6.00 -9.51 -17.83
C TRP A 25 -5.22 -10.81 -17.84
N VAL A 26 -5.61 -11.74 -16.98
CA VAL A 26 -4.98 -13.05 -16.82
C VAL A 26 -5.97 -14.13 -17.17
N ALA A 27 -5.59 -15.04 -18.07
CA ALA A 27 -6.42 -16.18 -18.43
C ALA A 27 -6.42 -17.23 -17.31
N ILE A 28 -7.59 -17.70 -16.92
CA ILE A 28 -7.76 -18.63 -15.79
C ILE A 28 -7.38 -20.06 -16.17
N ARG A 29 -7.65 -20.46 -17.42
CA ARG A 29 -7.42 -21.85 -17.85
C ARG A 29 -5.97 -22.31 -17.69
N PRO A 30 -4.96 -21.57 -18.16
CA PRO A 30 -3.55 -21.96 -17.98
C PRO A 30 -3.17 -22.15 -16.51
N ILE A 31 -3.68 -21.32 -15.62
CA ILE A 31 -3.41 -21.44 -14.17
C ILE A 31 -4.07 -22.71 -13.62
N CYS A 32 -5.30 -23.01 -14.03
CA CYS A 32 -5.97 -24.26 -13.61
C CYS A 32 -5.18 -25.50 -14.05
N GLU A 33 -4.62 -25.48 -15.26
CA GLU A 33 -3.79 -26.57 -15.80
C GLU A 33 -2.50 -26.74 -14.97
N VAL A 34 -1.82 -25.65 -14.63
CA VAL A 34 -0.62 -25.66 -13.78
C VAL A 34 -0.90 -26.16 -12.38
N LEU A 35 -2.06 -25.79 -11.80
CA LEU A 35 -2.45 -26.21 -10.45
C LEU A 35 -3.12 -27.59 -10.41
N GLY A 36 -3.32 -28.24 -11.57
CA GLY A 36 -4.02 -29.54 -11.64
C GLY A 36 -5.49 -29.48 -11.19
N VAL A 37 -6.13 -28.30 -11.28
CA VAL A 37 -7.53 -28.13 -10.86
C VAL A 37 -8.49 -28.15 -12.03
N ASN A 38 -9.73 -28.61 -11.78
CA ASN A 38 -10.74 -28.67 -12.81
C ASN A 38 -11.22 -27.27 -13.21
N TYR A 39 -10.98 -26.86 -14.44
CA TYR A 39 -11.35 -25.56 -14.98
C TYR A 39 -12.85 -25.28 -14.89
N ASN A 40 -13.72 -26.25 -15.24
CA ASN A 40 -15.17 -26.04 -15.23
C ASN A 40 -15.68 -25.79 -13.81
N ARG A 41 -15.12 -26.46 -12.82
CA ARG A 41 -15.44 -26.21 -11.40
C ARG A 41 -15.01 -24.82 -10.98
N GLN A 42 -13.81 -24.38 -11.39
CA GLN A 42 -13.33 -23.03 -11.08
C GLN A 42 -14.16 -21.95 -11.78
N LEU A 43 -14.61 -22.21 -13.00
CA LEU A 43 -15.53 -21.32 -13.71
C LEU A 43 -16.87 -21.18 -12.97
N GLN A 44 -17.41 -22.27 -12.44
CA GLN A 44 -18.64 -22.23 -11.66
C GLN A 44 -18.45 -21.44 -10.37
N ASN A 45 -17.36 -21.69 -9.63
CA ASN A 45 -17.03 -20.96 -8.42
C ASN A 45 -16.91 -19.44 -8.68
N LEU A 46 -16.28 -19.05 -9.81
CA LEU A 46 -16.16 -17.65 -10.21
C LEU A 46 -17.51 -16.99 -10.49
N LYS A 47 -18.44 -17.71 -11.08
CA LYS A 47 -19.80 -17.20 -11.36
C LYS A 47 -20.63 -17.04 -10.08
N GLU A 48 -20.36 -17.86 -9.08
CA GLU A 48 -21.06 -17.84 -7.78
C GLU A 48 -20.43 -16.84 -6.79
N ASP A 49 -19.19 -16.42 -7.01
CA ASP A 49 -18.50 -15.45 -6.16
C ASP A 49 -19.10 -14.05 -6.32
N SER A 50 -19.40 -13.38 -5.23
CA SER A 50 -20.07 -12.08 -5.19
C SER A 50 -19.28 -10.93 -5.83
N VAL A 51 -17.95 -11.02 -5.83
CA VAL A 51 -17.03 -10.01 -6.36
C VAL A 51 -16.55 -10.41 -7.75
N LEU A 52 -16.03 -11.64 -7.88
CA LEU A 52 -15.38 -12.11 -9.11
C LEU A 52 -16.37 -12.29 -10.25
N SER A 53 -17.64 -12.62 -9.95
CA SER A 53 -18.70 -12.74 -10.97
C SER A 53 -18.95 -11.46 -11.78
N ARG A 54 -18.56 -10.31 -11.26
CA ARG A 54 -18.76 -8.99 -11.89
C ARG A 54 -17.57 -8.50 -12.68
N VAL A 55 -16.42 -9.17 -12.57
CA VAL A 55 -15.14 -8.64 -13.08
C VAL A 55 -14.49 -9.53 -14.13
N PHE A 56 -14.93 -10.75 -14.33
CA PHE A 56 -14.38 -11.60 -15.38
C PHE A 56 -14.96 -11.23 -16.75
N ALA A 57 -14.17 -11.44 -17.81
CA ALA A 57 -14.58 -11.26 -19.19
C ALA A 57 -13.86 -12.26 -20.11
N ASN A 58 -14.47 -12.51 -21.27
CA ASN A 58 -13.79 -13.26 -22.33
C ASN A 58 -12.87 -12.32 -23.09
N GLN A 59 -11.60 -12.69 -23.19
CA GLN A 59 -10.58 -11.95 -23.92
C GLN A 59 -9.91 -12.84 -24.97
N GLN A 60 -9.49 -12.25 -26.09
CA GLN A 60 -8.66 -12.96 -27.06
C GLN A 60 -7.22 -12.99 -26.57
N THR A 61 -6.71 -14.18 -26.31
CA THR A 61 -5.34 -14.40 -25.82
C THR A 61 -4.74 -15.67 -26.44
N HIS A 62 -3.44 -15.82 -26.35
CA HIS A 62 -2.74 -16.99 -26.86
C HIS A 62 -2.78 -18.14 -25.85
N ASP A 63 -3.05 -19.35 -26.35
CA ASP A 63 -2.92 -20.59 -25.56
C ASP A 63 -1.45 -21.03 -25.44
N ALA A 64 -1.19 -22.10 -24.70
CA ALA A 64 0.16 -22.66 -24.53
C ALA A 64 0.81 -23.07 -25.87
N SER A 65 0.06 -23.28 -26.92
CA SER A 65 0.52 -23.57 -28.29
C SER A 65 0.60 -22.32 -29.19
N ASN A 66 0.56 -21.14 -28.57
CA ASN A 66 0.58 -19.84 -29.27
C ASN A 66 -0.56 -19.63 -30.31
N ARG A 67 -1.72 -20.29 -30.09
CA ARG A 67 -2.92 -20.12 -30.92
C ARG A 67 -3.83 -19.09 -30.28
N LEU A 68 -4.33 -18.14 -31.07
CA LEU A 68 -5.28 -17.14 -30.62
C LEU A 68 -6.63 -17.79 -30.30
N GLN A 69 -7.05 -17.70 -29.04
CA GLN A 69 -8.31 -18.25 -28.54
C GLN A 69 -9.02 -17.24 -27.64
N GLN A 70 -10.34 -17.36 -27.60
CA GLN A 70 -11.14 -16.63 -26.65
C GLN A 70 -11.15 -17.40 -25.31
N MET A 71 -10.55 -16.80 -24.29
CA MET A 71 -10.47 -17.39 -22.96
C MET A 71 -11.08 -16.49 -21.91
N LEU A 72 -11.62 -17.13 -20.88
CA LEU A 72 -12.09 -16.42 -19.69
C LEU A 72 -10.89 -15.85 -18.93
N CYS A 73 -10.93 -14.54 -18.71
CA CYS A 73 -9.89 -13.81 -18.01
C CYS A 73 -10.47 -13.02 -16.83
N ILE A 74 -9.64 -12.78 -15.84
CA ILE A 74 -9.90 -11.83 -14.76
C ILE A 74 -8.83 -10.75 -14.73
N PRO A 75 -9.13 -9.51 -14.30
CA PRO A 75 -8.10 -8.50 -14.14
C PRO A 75 -7.05 -8.95 -13.14
N GLU A 76 -5.79 -8.66 -13.43
CA GLU A 76 -4.62 -9.11 -12.65
C GLU A 76 -4.76 -8.85 -11.14
N LYS A 77 -5.32 -7.72 -10.75
CA LYS A 77 -5.51 -7.36 -9.34
C LYS A 77 -6.40 -8.34 -8.56
N TYR A 78 -7.27 -9.09 -9.25
CA TYR A 78 -8.17 -10.06 -8.61
C TYR A 78 -7.64 -11.50 -8.62
N ILE A 79 -6.54 -11.75 -9.37
CA ILE A 79 -5.97 -13.12 -9.47
C ILE A 79 -5.60 -13.68 -8.10
N TYR A 80 -5.04 -12.82 -7.25
CA TYR A 80 -4.59 -13.21 -5.91
C TYR A 80 -5.77 -13.66 -5.03
N GLY A 81 -6.86 -12.88 -5.03
CA GLY A 81 -8.08 -13.24 -4.30
C GLY A 81 -8.71 -14.53 -4.81
N TRP A 82 -8.74 -14.71 -6.13
CA TRP A 82 -9.22 -15.96 -6.73
C TRP A 82 -8.36 -17.16 -6.33
N LEU A 83 -7.03 -17.06 -6.36
CA LEU A 83 -6.13 -18.15 -5.95
C LEU A 83 -6.34 -18.56 -4.47
N PHE A 84 -6.71 -17.62 -3.59
CA PHE A 84 -7.10 -17.96 -2.23
C PHE A 84 -8.35 -18.83 -2.16
N SER A 85 -9.31 -18.62 -3.06
CA SER A 85 -10.56 -19.38 -3.10
C SER A 85 -10.41 -20.77 -3.72
N VAL A 86 -9.34 -21.00 -4.50
CA VAL A 86 -9.07 -22.29 -5.13
C VAL A 86 -8.75 -23.34 -4.08
N ARG A 87 -9.48 -24.46 -4.10
CA ARG A 87 -9.20 -25.64 -3.29
C ARG A 87 -8.42 -26.62 -4.15
N SER A 88 -7.20 -26.87 -3.77
CA SER A 88 -6.28 -27.82 -4.42
C SER A 88 -5.31 -28.33 -3.39
N ASP A 89 -4.88 -29.56 -3.55
CA ASP A 89 -3.81 -30.20 -2.76
C ASP A 89 -2.42 -29.93 -3.38
N SER A 90 -2.32 -28.93 -4.30
CA SER A 90 -1.07 -28.53 -4.91
C SER A 90 -0.17 -27.87 -3.87
N PRO A 91 1.04 -28.42 -3.61
CA PRO A 91 1.99 -27.83 -2.66
C PRO A 91 2.37 -26.39 -3.05
N GLU A 92 2.42 -26.11 -4.34
CA GLU A 92 2.77 -24.80 -4.87
C GLU A 92 1.71 -23.77 -4.55
N LEU A 93 0.42 -24.16 -4.59
CA LEU A 93 -0.67 -23.28 -4.20
C LEU A 93 -0.66 -23.02 -2.70
N GLU A 94 -0.32 -24.02 -1.91
CA GLU A 94 -0.19 -23.88 -0.45
C GLU A 94 0.97 -22.94 -0.10
N GLU A 95 2.14 -23.13 -0.67
CA GLU A 95 3.29 -22.23 -0.51
C GLU A 95 2.96 -20.80 -0.92
N TYR A 96 2.26 -20.64 -2.06
CA TYR A 96 1.80 -19.33 -2.51
C TYR A 96 0.88 -18.67 -1.49
N LYS A 97 -0.10 -19.39 -0.94
CA LYS A 97 -1.03 -18.87 0.07
C LYS A 97 -0.28 -18.44 1.33
N LEU A 98 0.68 -19.23 1.80
CA LEU A 98 1.50 -18.88 2.95
C LEU A 98 2.27 -17.58 2.72
N LYS A 99 2.94 -17.43 1.59
CA LYS A 99 3.64 -16.18 1.22
C LYS A 99 2.69 -14.97 1.16
N CYS A 100 1.48 -15.16 0.64
CA CYS A 100 0.50 -14.08 0.62
C CYS A 100 0.03 -13.69 2.03
N TYR A 101 -0.15 -14.64 2.95
CA TYR A 101 -0.45 -14.32 4.35
C TYR A 101 0.67 -13.51 4.99
N ASP A 102 1.92 -13.86 4.76
CA ASP A 102 3.07 -13.11 5.29
C ASP A 102 3.12 -11.67 4.74
N ILE A 103 2.87 -11.49 3.45
CA ILE A 103 2.80 -10.17 2.82
C ILE A 103 1.66 -9.34 3.40
N LEU A 104 0.47 -9.91 3.52
CA LEU A 104 -0.69 -9.23 4.10
C LEU A 104 -0.44 -8.86 5.56
N PHE A 105 0.09 -9.80 6.34
CA PHE A 105 0.45 -9.55 7.73
C PHE A 105 1.46 -8.41 7.84
N SER A 106 2.55 -8.46 7.07
CA SER A 106 3.58 -7.43 7.06
C SER A 106 3.04 -6.07 6.60
N HIS A 107 2.13 -6.04 5.62
CA HIS A 107 1.51 -4.80 5.15
C HIS A 107 0.66 -4.13 6.24
N PHE A 108 -0.17 -4.91 6.94
CA PHE A 108 -1.07 -4.35 7.96
C PHE A 108 -0.40 -4.11 9.30
N HIS A 109 0.55 -4.94 9.70
CA HIS A 109 1.23 -4.84 11.00
C HIS A 109 2.54 -4.06 10.93
N GLY A 110 3.25 -4.11 9.81
CA GLY A 110 4.52 -3.41 9.65
C GLY A 110 4.38 -1.89 9.83
N ALA A 111 3.33 -1.28 9.31
CA ALA A 111 3.06 0.15 9.49
C ALA A 111 2.72 0.50 10.95
N LEU A 112 1.96 -0.37 11.65
CA LEU A 112 1.63 -0.19 13.05
C LEU A 112 2.87 -0.34 13.93
N THR A 113 3.70 -1.36 13.68
CA THR A 113 4.95 -1.59 14.43
C THR A 113 5.94 -0.45 14.21
N ALA A 114 6.11 0.04 12.98
CA ALA A 114 6.96 1.18 12.68
C ALA A 114 6.48 2.44 13.42
N ARG A 115 5.17 2.70 13.44
CA ARG A 115 4.60 3.83 14.19
C ARG A 115 4.82 3.68 15.70
N PHE A 116 4.66 2.48 16.24
CA PHE A 116 4.89 2.19 17.66
C PHE A 116 6.35 2.46 18.06
N ASN A 117 7.30 2.01 17.23
CA ASN A 117 8.72 2.24 17.47
C ASN A 117 9.08 3.74 17.48
N VAL A 118 8.53 4.51 16.52
CA VAL A 118 8.75 5.97 16.48
C VAL A 118 8.13 6.67 17.69
N LEU A 119 6.96 6.25 18.15
CA LEU A 119 6.34 6.81 19.36
C LEU A 119 7.17 6.49 20.60
N SER A 120 7.63 5.24 20.74
CA SER A 120 8.51 4.85 21.84
C SER A 120 9.81 5.64 21.86
N GLU A 121 10.43 5.85 20.69
CA GLU A 121 11.63 6.68 20.55
C GLU A 121 11.36 8.15 20.93
N GLN A 122 10.20 8.70 20.59
CA GLN A 122 9.78 10.05 21.00
C GLN A 122 9.66 10.16 22.54
N ASP A 123 9.07 9.16 23.16
CA ASP A 123 8.91 9.12 24.63
C ASP A 123 10.28 9.02 25.32
N ASP A 124 11.19 8.19 24.83
CA ASP A 124 12.56 8.07 25.35
C ASP A 124 13.36 9.37 25.20
N ILE A 125 13.22 10.06 24.06
CA ILE A 125 13.84 11.36 23.83
C ILE A 125 13.27 12.42 24.79
N ALA A 126 11.96 12.43 25.00
CA ALA A 126 11.30 13.37 25.90
C ALA A 126 11.79 13.20 27.34
N LEU A 127 11.88 11.96 27.82
CA LEU A 127 12.42 11.64 29.14
C LEU A 127 13.88 12.07 29.27
N LYS A 128 14.68 11.87 28.24
CA LYS A 128 16.10 12.28 28.24
C LYS A 128 16.27 13.79 28.27
N ILE A 129 15.41 14.53 27.55
CA ILE A 129 15.39 16.00 27.61
C ILE A 129 15.05 16.45 29.02
N GLU A 130 14.03 15.86 29.67
CA GLU A 130 13.63 16.21 31.04
C GLU A 130 14.75 15.95 32.04
N GLU A 131 15.42 14.79 31.96
CA GLU A 131 16.59 14.49 32.81
C GLU A 131 17.71 15.53 32.63
N LEU A 132 18.03 15.90 31.40
CA LEU A 132 19.07 16.88 31.10
C LEU A 132 18.66 18.28 31.58
N GLU A 133 17.42 18.68 31.39
CA GLU A 133 16.91 19.95 31.89
C GLU A 133 16.96 20.01 33.42
N LEU A 134 16.61 18.94 34.11
CA LEU A 134 16.72 18.84 35.57
C LEU A 134 18.17 18.94 36.05
N ALA A 135 19.08 18.23 35.36
CA ALA A 135 20.50 18.26 35.71
C ALA A 135 21.14 19.65 35.48
N MET A 136 20.63 20.43 34.54
CA MET A 136 21.14 21.76 34.18
C MET A 136 20.47 22.90 34.96
N GLN A 137 19.37 22.65 35.68
CA GLN A 137 18.59 23.69 36.36
C GLN A 137 19.37 24.62 37.27
N GLY A 138 20.49 24.15 37.82
CA GLY A 138 21.39 24.93 38.69
C GLY A 138 22.49 25.67 37.99
N SER A 139 22.64 25.61 36.67
CA SER A 139 23.71 26.29 35.95
C SER A 139 23.26 27.67 35.45
N ASP A 140 24.21 28.64 35.49
CA ASP A 140 23.95 30.01 35.01
C ASP A 140 23.63 30.01 33.51
N GLU A 141 24.27 29.15 32.74
CA GLU A 141 24.04 28.99 31.30
C GLU A 141 22.62 28.52 31.01
N TYR A 142 22.08 27.63 31.85
CA TYR A 142 20.69 27.18 31.69
C TYR A 142 19.69 28.29 31.99
N GLN A 143 19.94 29.11 33.01
CA GLN A 143 19.12 30.28 33.33
C GLN A 143 19.13 31.31 32.19
N GLU A 144 20.28 31.51 31.57
CA GLU A 144 20.41 32.37 30.38
C GLU A 144 19.59 31.81 29.19
N ILE A 145 19.69 30.51 28.93
CA ILE A 145 18.87 29.83 27.89
C ILE A 145 17.38 30.03 28.15
N LEU A 146 16.91 29.88 29.38
CA LEU A 146 15.53 30.12 29.73
C LEU A 146 15.06 31.55 29.48
N ALA A 147 15.90 32.51 29.87
CA ALA A 147 15.64 33.93 29.62
C ALA A 147 15.56 34.26 28.12
N LEU A 148 16.47 33.69 27.32
CA LEU A 148 16.48 33.85 25.87
C LEU A 148 15.23 33.18 25.22
N LYS A 149 14.87 31.99 25.66
CA LYS A 149 13.63 31.31 25.20
C LYS A 149 12.39 32.14 25.48
N LYS A 150 12.27 32.72 26.68
CA LYS A 150 11.19 33.61 27.05
C LYS A 150 11.13 34.84 26.16
N ARG A 151 12.29 35.52 25.98
CA ARG A 151 12.40 36.71 25.14
C ARG A 151 12.03 36.42 23.69
N LYS A 152 12.47 35.26 23.14
CA LYS A 152 12.08 34.80 21.78
C LYS A 152 10.58 34.63 21.65
N THR A 153 9.93 34.11 22.68
CA THR A 153 8.46 33.91 22.66
C THR A 153 7.72 35.26 22.71
N GLU A 154 8.21 36.22 23.51
CA GLU A 154 7.65 37.57 23.64
C GLU A 154 7.80 38.33 22.33
N THR A 155 9.00 38.36 21.75
CA THR A 155 9.24 39.01 20.45
C THR A 155 8.44 38.36 19.31
N GLY A 156 8.22 37.04 19.34
CA GLY A 156 7.33 36.35 18.40
C GLY A 156 5.85 36.78 18.52
N LYS A 157 5.39 37.06 19.74
CA LYS A 157 4.03 37.63 19.99
C LYS A 157 3.93 39.06 19.50
N GLU A 158 4.97 39.88 19.70
CA GLU A 158 5.02 41.26 19.19
C GLU A 158 5.00 41.29 17.67
N LEU A 159 5.83 40.47 17.02
CA LEU A 159 5.83 40.34 15.56
C LEU A 159 4.44 39.99 15.00
N LYS A 160 3.74 39.03 15.62
CA LYS A 160 2.38 38.69 15.21
C LYS A 160 1.39 39.85 15.37
N ARG A 161 1.53 40.66 16.44
CA ARG A 161 0.72 41.85 16.62
C ARG A 161 1.01 42.89 15.54
N MET A 162 2.28 43.16 15.27
CA MET A 162 2.72 44.08 14.20
C MET A 162 2.20 43.65 12.82
N ASP A 163 2.27 42.32 12.52
CA ASP A 163 1.72 41.78 11.28
C ASP A 163 0.21 42.00 11.14
N VAL A 164 -0.54 41.90 12.24
CA VAL A 164 -1.97 42.15 12.25
C VAL A 164 -2.24 43.65 12.05
N GLU A 165 -1.48 44.53 12.70
CA GLU A 165 -1.59 45.99 12.56
C GLU A 165 -1.25 46.44 11.14
N LEU A 166 -0.17 45.92 10.55
CA LEU A 166 0.21 46.21 9.16
C LEU A 166 -0.88 45.78 8.19
N LYS A 167 -1.45 44.58 8.35
CA LYS A 167 -2.55 44.10 7.51
C LYS A 167 -3.80 44.96 7.67
N SER A 168 -4.14 45.37 8.89
CA SER A 168 -5.28 46.24 9.16
C SER A 168 -5.07 47.67 8.64
N GLY A 169 -3.84 48.19 8.68
CA GLY A 169 -3.44 49.48 8.13
C GLY A 169 -3.49 49.51 6.59
N GLN A 170 -3.07 48.44 5.94
CA GLN A 170 -3.15 48.30 4.47
C GLN A 170 -4.60 48.28 3.98
N ILE A 171 -5.52 47.64 4.72
CA ILE A 171 -6.96 47.64 4.38
C ILE A 171 -7.55 49.02 4.49
N ARG A 172 -7.11 49.89 5.43
CA ARG A 172 -7.60 51.26 5.59
C ARG A 172 -7.07 52.23 4.53
N MET A 173 -5.97 51.95 3.86
CA MET A 173 -5.42 52.82 2.80
C MET A 173 -6.06 52.58 1.45
N PHE A 174 -6.88 51.54 1.29
CA PHE A 174 -7.55 51.18 0.03
C PHE A 174 -9.08 51.29 0.09
N ASN A 175 -9.66 51.86 1.16
CA ASN A 175 -11.06 52.25 1.29
C ASN A 175 -11.16 53.77 1.43
#